data_ac50ea820a43f7dd10b5cfacc40cccd0
#
_entry.id   ac50ea820a43f7dd10b5cfacc40cccd0
#
_cell.length_a   1.000
_cell.length_b   1.000
_cell.length_c   1.000
_cell.angle_alpha   90.00
_cell.angle_beta   90.00
_cell.angle_gamma   90.00
#
_symmetry.space_group_name_H-M   'P 1'
#
loop_
_entity.id
_entity.type
_entity.pdbx_description
1 polymer ?
#
loop_
_entity_poly.entity_id
_entity_poly.type
_entity_poly.pdbx_seq_one_letter_code
_entity_poly.pdbx_strand_id
1 'polypeptide(L)'
;MIQEIRSFARYEEFIRKIAADPDRKDPHFTYNEDNLYRAMENPNAKAYIVTENDVITGLFVWLVLPEEAYIELLVGLSGSGDAFREMLAFLEREYPHCQMDFVISPRNTALRQVLEEKKAAFDPEQVKMRWEGAAAVQPHHNITLLSPAFEEQYRTLHDTETYWTADKVLAAGDRFRIFIAAEGQRLLGYLDVTYAYEENEPYALWVDEAYAGQGYEEALLAAAAAANAPNRMIAFIDADDAAMNKIYRAAGFVPVAGQNHIYASYRHLTRTHTLFDGANQR
;
A
#
# COMPACT_ATOMS: atom_id res chain seq x y z
N MET A 1 -27.91 10.38 0.23
CA MET A 1 -27.70 11.21 1.45
C MET A 1 -26.48 10.71 2.19
N ILE A 2 -25.58 11.63 2.63
CA ILE A 2 -24.36 11.28 3.37
C ILE A 2 -24.54 11.63 4.85
N GLN A 3 -24.11 10.71 5.71
CA GLN A 3 -24.12 10.89 7.17
C GLN A 3 -22.79 10.41 7.76
N GLU A 4 -22.15 11.26 8.60
CA GLU A 4 -21.03 10.84 9.42
C GLU A 4 -21.49 9.93 10.55
N ILE A 5 -20.75 8.86 10.81
CA ILE A 5 -21.04 7.87 11.85
C ILE A 5 -19.83 7.64 12.74
N ARG A 6 -20.07 7.16 13.96
CA ARG A 6 -19.02 6.82 14.94
C ARG A 6 -19.08 5.36 15.39
N SER A 7 -20.03 4.60 14.88
CA SER A 7 -20.23 3.20 15.24
C SER A 7 -20.75 2.41 14.05
N PHE A 8 -20.25 1.21 13.90
CA PHE A 8 -20.61 0.30 12.80
C PHE A 8 -21.71 -0.71 13.18
N ALA A 9 -22.10 -0.80 14.47
CA ALA A 9 -23.00 -1.82 14.98
C ALA A 9 -24.35 -1.93 14.24
N ARG A 10 -24.87 -0.82 13.71
CA ARG A 10 -26.12 -0.80 12.94
C ARG A 10 -25.96 -1.27 11.49
N TYR A 11 -24.73 -1.42 11.02
CA TYR A 11 -24.39 -1.65 9.62
C TYR A 11 -23.71 -3.00 9.39
N GLU A 12 -23.60 -3.86 10.41
CA GLU A 12 -22.91 -5.15 10.34
C GLU A 12 -23.43 -6.05 9.23
N GLU A 13 -24.73 -6.08 8.99
CA GLU A 13 -25.30 -6.89 7.90
C GLU A 13 -24.84 -6.39 6.53
N PHE A 14 -24.83 -5.07 6.32
CA PHE A 14 -24.33 -4.47 5.10
C PHE A 14 -22.83 -4.75 4.91
N ILE A 15 -22.05 -4.58 5.97
CA ILE A 15 -20.60 -4.82 5.97
C ILE A 15 -20.32 -6.27 5.57
N ARG A 16 -20.95 -7.25 6.22
CA ARG A 16 -20.78 -8.68 5.90
C ARG A 16 -21.19 -9.00 4.47
N LYS A 17 -22.28 -8.42 3.98
CA LYS A 17 -22.74 -8.63 2.61
C LYS A 17 -21.72 -8.14 1.57
N ILE A 18 -21.18 -6.93 1.74
CA ILE A 18 -20.17 -6.39 0.80
C ILE A 18 -18.84 -7.13 0.94
N ALA A 19 -18.38 -7.40 2.16
CA ALA A 19 -17.12 -8.11 2.41
C ALA A 19 -17.13 -9.57 1.88
N ALA A 20 -18.29 -10.19 1.78
CA ALA A 20 -18.45 -11.52 1.22
C ALA A 20 -18.39 -11.54 -0.33
N ASP A 21 -18.58 -10.40 -1.00
CA ASP A 21 -18.54 -10.29 -2.45
C ASP A 21 -17.10 -10.09 -2.93
N PRO A 22 -16.50 -11.05 -3.64
CA PRO A 22 -15.10 -10.97 -4.06
C PRO A 22 -14.81 -9.83 -5.03
N ASP A 23 -15.83 -9.29 -5.72
CA ASP A 23 -15.69 -8.20 -6.69
C ASP A 23 -15.82 -6.82 -6.03
N ARG A 24 -16.35 -6.78 -4.82
CA ARG A 24 -16.62 -5.55 -4.06
C ARG A 24 -15.85 -5.49 -2.75
N LYS A 25 -15.15 -6.57 -2.42
CA LYS A 25 -14.36 -6.67 -1.20
C LYS A 25 -13.24 -5.63 -1.25
N ASP A 26 -13.19 -4.82 -0.21
CA ASP A 26 -12.11 -3.88 -0.01
C ASP A 26 -10.79 -4.63 0.24
N PRO A 27 -9.67 -4.28 -0.40
CA PRO A 27 -8.39 -4.96 -0.21
C PRO A 27 -7.94 -4.99 1.25
N HIS A 28 -8.20 -3.96 2.04
CA HIS A 28 -7.85 -3.90 3.45
C HIS A 28 -8.63 -4.92 4.29
N PHE A 29 -9.85 -5.30 3.89
CA PHE A 29 -10.63 -6.37 4.53
C PHE A 29 -10.10 -7.77 4.27
N THR A 30 -9.23 -7.94 3.27
CA THR A 30 -8.61 -9.26 3.03
C THR A 30 -7.62 -9.64 4.12
N TYR A 31 -7.14 -8.67 4.91
CA TYR A 31 -6.20 -8.92 5.99
C TYR A 31 -6.91 -9.34 7.27
N ASN A 32 -7.89 -8.54 7.70
CA ASN A 32 -8.63 -8.77 8.94
C ASN A 32 -9.90 -7.89 8.97
N GLU A 33 -11.03 -8.43 9.40
CA GLU A 33 -12.27 -7.65 9.63
C GLU A 33 -12.07 -6.54 10.67
N ASP A 34 -11.11 -6.70 11.59
CA ASP A 34 -10.75 -5.68 12.57
C ASP A 34 -10.19 -4.39 11.96
N ASN A 35 -9.76 -4.41 10.70
CA ASN A 35 -9.20 -3.23 10.03
C ASN A 35 -10.18 -2.06 9.98
N LEU A 36 -11.48 -2.33 9.86
CA LEU A 36 -12.51 -1.30 9.93
C LEU A 36 -12.48 -0.54 11.28
N TYR A 37 -12.36 -1.27 12.38
CA TYR A 37 -12.31 -0.68 13.72
C TYR A 37 -10.97 -0.01 13.98
N ARG A 38 -9.87 -0.63 13.58
CA ARG A 38 -8.51 -0.05 13.68
C ARG A 38 -8.38 1.25 12.90
N ALA A 39 -9.01 1.35 11.73
CA ALA A 39 -9.02 2.59 10.96
C ALA A 39 -9.61 3.75 11.78
N MET A 40 -10.62 3.49 12.62
CA MET A 40 -11.24 4.50 13.49
C MET A 40 -10.44 4.82 14.76
N GLU A 41 -9.39 4.09 15.08
CA GLU A 41 -8.46 4.44 16.17
C GLU A 41 -7.60 5.66 15.82
N ASN A 42 -7.43 5.94 14.52
CA ASN A 42 -6.76 7.15 14.08
C ASN A 42 -7.64 8.37 14.35
N PRO A 43 -7.17 9.39 15.10
CA PRO A 43 -7.98 10.57 15.45
C PRO A 43 -8.40 11.40 14.24
N ASN A 44 -7.72 11.26 13.11
CA ASN A 44 -8.03 11.91 11.84
C ASN A 44 -8.94 11.06 10.92
N ALA A 45 -9.34 9.88 11.37
CA ALA A 45 -10.26 9.05 10.61
C ALA A 45 -11.70 9.52 10.76
N LYS A 46 -12.44 9.52 9.64
CA LYS A 46 -13.87 9.84 9.59
C LYS A 46 -14.62 8.75 8.86
N ALA A 47 -15.71 8.28 9.46
CA ALA A 47 -16.55 7.27 8.84
C ALA A 47 -17.88 7.87 8.35
N TYR A 48 -18.29 7.47 7.15
CA TYR A 48 -19.52 7.95 6.51
C TYR A 48 -20.33 6.79 5.96
N ILE A 49 -21.66 6.94 5.99
CA ILE A 49 -22.57 6.12 5.20
C ILE A 49 -23.19 6.96 4.09
N VAL A 50 -23.45 6.30 2.97
CA VAL A 50 -24.27 6.82 1.89
C VAL A 50 -25.58 6.01 1.84
N THR A 51 -26.71 6.70 1.82
CA THR A 51 -28.03 6.09 1.73
C THR A 51 -28.79 6.62 0.54
N GLU A 52 -29.55 5.74 -0.11
CA GLU A 52 -30.49 6.06 -1.18
C GLU A 52 -31.86 5.47 -0.80
N ASN A 53 -32.92 6.30 -0.74
CA ASN A 53 -34.26 5.88 -0.32
C ASN A 53 -34.24 5.12 1.02
N ASP A 54 -33.50 5.63 2.00
CA ASP A 54 -33.29 5.04 3.34
C ASP A 54 -32.55 3.69 3.34
N VAL A 55 -32.06 3.22 2.20
CA VAL A 55 -31.24 2.01 2.09
C VAL A 55 -29.76 2.40 2.02
N ILE A 56 -28.93 1.74 2.83
CA ILE A 56 -27.47 1.95 2.80
C ILE A 56 -26.90 1.38 1.49
N THR A 57 -26.16 2.23 0.76
CA THR A 57 -25.49 1.89 -0.50
C THR A 57 -23.98 1.96 -0.42
N GLY A 58 -23.43 2.61 0.62
CA GLY A 58 -21.99 2.69 0.84
C GLY A 58 -21.63 2.97 2.30
N LEU A 59 -20.50 2.44 2.75
CA LEU A 59 -19.84 2.74 4.01
C LEU A 59 -18.36 2.98 3.73
N PHE A 60 -17.84 4.10 4.21
CA PHE A 60 -16.50 4.57 3.90
C PHE A 60 -15.81 5.05 5.17
N VAL A 61 -14.52 4.71 5.31
CA VAL A 61 -13.64 5.29 6.33
C VAL A 61 -12.50 6.00 5.61
N TRP A 62 -12.30 7.26 5.93
CA TRP A 62 -11.32 8.13 5.31
C TRP A 62 -10.35 8.67 6.36
N LEU A 63 -9.07 8.65 6.07
CA LEU A 63 -8.08 9.49 6.73
C LEU A 63 -8.18 10.88 6.10
N VAL A 64 -8.34 11.92 6.95
CA VAL A 64 -8.54 13.29 6.48
C VAL A 64 -7.50 14.20 7.15
N LEU A 65 -6.52 14.67 6.38
CA LEU A 65 -5.42 15.53 6.81
C LEU A 65 -5.44 16.86 6.04
N PRO A 66 -6.35 17.81 6.39
CA PRO A 66 -6.53 19.03 5.62
C PRO A 66 -5.29 19.91 5.58
N GLU A 67 -4.52 19.94 6.67
CA GLU A 67 -3.28 20.72 6.78
C GLU A 67 -2.17 20.21 5.84
N GLU A 68 -2.25 18.92 5.46
CA GLU A 68 -1.35 18.28 4.50
C GLU A 68 -1.94 18.27 3.08
N ALA A 69 -3.15 18.82 2.89
CA ALA A 69 -3.94 18.74 1.67
C ALA A 69 -4.09 17.29 1.16
N TYR A 70 -4.36 16.35 2.08
CA TYR A 70 -4.35 14.92 1.83
C TYR A 70 -5.57 14.21 2.41
N ILE A 71 -6.13 13.27 1.65
CA ILE A 71 -7.23 12.37 2.04
C ILE A 71 -6.92 10.98 1.49
N GLU A 72 -7.13 9.93 2.30
CA GLU A 72 -6.94 8.55 1.88
C GLU A 72 -8.18 7.71 2.22
N LEU A 73 -8.60 6.86 1.28
CA LEU A 73 -9.63 5.87 1.54
C LEU A 73 -9.03 4.69 2.33
N LEU A 74 -9.28 4.66 3.64
CA LEU A 74 -8.83 3.56 4.50
C LEU A 74 -9.69 2.31 4.33
N VAL A 75 -11.01 2.48 4.19
CA VAL A 75 -11.96 1.38 3.93
C VAL A 75 -13.10 1.89 3.04
N GLY A 76 -13.37 1.18 1.97
CA GLY A 76 -14.43 1.50 1.01
C GLY A 76 -15.34 0.29 0.74
N LEU A 77 -16.53 0.27 1.34
CA LEU A 77 -17.51 -0.79 1.20
C LEU A 77 -18.72 -0.30 0.41
N SER A 78 -18.74 -0.56 -0.89
CA SER A 78 -19.88 -0.30 -1.76
C SER A 78 -19.83 -1.14 -3.03
N GLY A 79 -20.99 -1.52 -3.53
CA GLY A 79 -21.16 -2.05 -4.88
C GLY A 79 -21.78 -1.04 -5.85
N SER A 80 -21.97 0.20 -5.42
CA SER A 80 -22.65 1.24 -6.17
C SER A 80 -21.68 2.33 -6.63
N GLY A 81 -21.53 2.50 -7.93
CA GLY A 81 -20.79 3.63 -8.49
C GLY A 81 -21.37 4.98 -8.07
N ASP A 82 -22.69 5.08 -7.90
CA ASP A 82 -23.34 6.31 -7.48
C ASP A 82 -23.03 6.66 -6.03
N ALA A 83 -22.92 5.66 -5.14
CA ALA A 83 -22.49 5.89 -3.77
C ALA A 83 -21.04 6.42 -3.72
N PHE A 84 -20.14 5.90 -4.56
CA PHE A 84 -18.78 6.44 -4.68
C PHE A 84 -18.80 7.87 -5.23
N ARG A 85 -19.58 8.15 -6.30
CA ARG A 85 -19.70 9.52 -6.86
C ARG A 85 -20.21 10.51 -5.83
N GLU A 86 -21.28 10.15 -5.09
CA GLU A 86 -21.86 11.01 -4.05
C GLU A 86 -20.84 11.29 -2.95
N MET A 87 -20.13 10.25 -2.48
CA MET A 87 -19.10 10.38 -1.44
C MET A 87 -17.94 11.26 -1.89
N LEU A 88 -17.39 11.03 -3.09
CA LEU A 88 -16.28 11.84 -3.61
C LEU A 88 -16.71 13.30 -3.85
N ALA A 89 -17.90 13.54 -4.40
CA ALA A 89 -18.42 14.91 -4.56
C ALA A 89 -18.60 15.64 -3.22
N PHE A 90 -18.96 14.91 -2.16
CA PHE A 90 -19.02 15.46 -0.80
C PHE A 90 -17.61 15.86 -0.32
N LEU A 91 -16.62 14.96 -0.42
CA LEU A 91 -15.25 15.24 0.02
C LEU A 91 -14.61 16.39 -0.77
N GLU A 92 -14.82 16.45 -2.08
CA GLU A 92 -14.32 17.54 -2.93
C GLU A 92 -14.86 18.90 -2.51
N ARG A 93 -16.11 18.96 -2.03
CA ARG A 93 -16.74 20.19 -1.52
C ARG A 93 -16.23 20.56 -0.13
N GLU A 94 -16.13 19.58 0.78
CA GLU A 94 -15.72 19.81 2.17
C GLU A 94 -14.21 20.07 2.29
N TYR A 95 -13.40 19.46 1.41
CA TYR A 95 -11.95 19.49 1.43
C TYR A 95 -11.39 19.82 0.04
N PRO A 96 -11.59 21.04 -0.45
CA PRO A 96 -11.11 21.43 -1.77
C PRO A 96 -9.57 21.39 -1.81
N HIS A 97 -9.02 21.04 -2.96
CA HIS A 97 -7.57 20.97 -3.23
C HIS A 97 -6.80 19.84 -2.56
N CYS A 98 -7.46 18.97 -1.79
CA CYS A 98 -6.79 17.77 -1.28
C CYS A 98 -6.51 16.77 -2.40
N GLN A 99 -5.36 16.11 -2.29
CA GLN A 99 -5.11 14.87 -3.02
C GLN A 99 -5.92 13.76 -2.36
N MET A 100 -6.50 12.89 -3.17
CA MET A 100 -7.24 11.72 -2.70
C MET A 100 -6.54 10.47 -3.20
N ASP A 101 -6.17 9.59 -2.27
CA ASP A 101 -5.47 8.34 -2.53
C ASP A 101 -6.35 7.13 -2.21
N PHE A 102 -6.18 6.08 -3.00
CA PHE A 102 -7.00 4.88 -2.96
C PHE A 102 -6.13 3.64 -3.10
N VAL A 103 -6.45 2.62 -2.33
CA VAL A 103 -6.02 1.24 -2.58
C VAL A 103 -7.26 0.45 -2.92
N ILE A 104 -7.37 -0.01 -4.15
CA ILE A 104 -8.59 -0.64 -4.67
C ILE A 104 -8.34 -2.08 -5.13
N SER A 105 -9.34 -2.94 -4.98
CA SER A 105 -9.34 -4.23 -5.65
C SER A 105 -9.43 -4.04 -7.18
N PRO A 106 -8.59 -4.72 -7.99
CA PRO A 106 -8.73 -4.70 -9.46
C PRO A 106 -10.12 -5.13 -9.95
N ARG A 107 -10.83 -5.88 -9.12
CA ARG A 107 -12.18 -6.41 -9.40
C ARG A 107 -13.30 -5.44 -9.03
N ASN A 108 -13.01 -4.37 -8.27
CA ASN A 108 -13.99 -3.33 -7.95
C ASN A 108 -14.18 -2.38 -9.13
N THR A 109 -14.87 -2.86 -10.16
CA THR A 109 -15.11 -2.08 -11.39
C THR A 109 -15.95 -0.84 -11.15
N ALA A 110 -16.83 -0.83 -10.13
CA ALA A 110 -17.67 0.31 -9.80
C ALA A 110 -16.83 1.50 -9.31
N LEU A 111 -15.87 1.27 -8.38
CA LEU A 111 -14.98 2.33 -7.92
C LEU A 111 -14.00 2.73 -9.02
N ARG A 112 -13.42 1.75 -9.73
CA ARG A 112 -12.48 2.00 -10.82
C ARG A 112 -13.07 2.93 -11.87
N GLN A 113 -14.29 2.66 -12.34
CA GLN A 113 -14.97 3.50 -13.30
C GLN A 113 -15.13 4.95 -12.81
N VAL A 114 -15.53 5.13 -11.55
CA VAL A 114 -15.68 6.48 -10.96
C VAL A 114 -14.33 7.20 -10.89
N LEU A 115 -13.24 6.50 -10.54
CA LEU A 115 -11.90 7.09 -10.53
C LEU A 115 -11.40 7.43 -11.95
N GLU A 116 -11.74 6.63 -12.96
CA GLU A 116 -11.46 6.94 -14.38
C GLU A 116 -12.23 8.20 -14.85
N GLU A 117 -13.51 8.35 -14.44
CA GLU A 117 -14.29 9.57 -14.69
C GLU A 117 -13.65 10.82 -14.05
N LYS A 118 -13.02 10.65 -12.87
CA LYS A 118 -12.25 11.69 -12.16
C LYS A 118 -10.85 11.92 -12.75
N LYS A 119 -10.44 11.13 -13.75
CA LYS A 119 -9.09 11.14 -14.35
C LYS A 119 -7.99 10.86 -13.34
N ALA A 120 -8.24 9.95 -12.40
CA ALA A 120 -7.24 9.48 -11.48
C ALA A 120 -6.05 8.86 -12.24
N ALA A 121 -4.85 9.04 -11.71
CA ALA A 121 -3.69 8.25 -12.09
C ALA A 121 -3.80 6.87 -11.43
N PHE A 122 -3.42 5.82 -12.13
CA PHE A 122 -3.39 4.46 -11.63
C PHE A 122 -1.98 3.92 -11.74
N ASP A 123 -1.49 3.31 -10.69
CA ASP A 123 -0.26 2.53 -10.71
C ASP A 123 -0.52 1.13 -11.30
N PRO A 124 0.52 0.37 -11.64
CA PRO A 124 0.39 -1.03 -12.01
C PRO A 124 -0.34 -1.85 -10.94
N GLU A 125 -1.06 -2.90 -11.37
CA GLU A 125 -1.64 -3.86 -10.43
C GLU A 125 -0.53 -4.54 -9.65
N GLN A 126 -0.67 -4.62 -8.32
CA GLN A 126 0.25 -5.33 -7.45
C GLN A 126 -0.33 -6.66 -6.98
N VAL A 127 0.50 -7.68 -7.06
CA VAL A 127 0.21 -9.01 -6.53
C VAL A 127 0.71 -9.08 -5.09
N LYS A 128 -0.18 -9.31 -4.14
CA LYS A 128 0.23 -9.67 -2.79
C LYS A 128 0.81 -11.08 -2.81
N MET A 129 2.03 -11.21 -2.33
CA MET A 129 2.69 -12.49 -2.13
C MET A 129 2.91 -12.75 -0.65
N ARG A 130 2.93 -14.02 -0.25
CA ARG A 130 3.25 -14.45 1.11
C ARG A 130 4.31 -15.54 1.05
N TRP A 131 5.28 -15.45 1.94
CA TRP A 131 6.27 -16.51 2.09
C TRP A 131 5.66 -17.74 2.76
N GLU A 132 5.80 -18.91 2.12
CA GLU A 132 5.26 -20.19 2.60
C GLU A 132 6.36 -21.20 2.95
N GLY A 133 7.63 -20.77 2.90
CA GLY A 133 8.78 -21.61 3.17
C GLY A 133 9.74 -21.67 1.98
N ALA A 134 11.00 -21.92 2.25
CA ALA A 134 12.03 -21.97 1.21
C ALA A 134 11.75 -23.08 0.20
N ALA A 135 11.43 -22.71 -1.04
CA ALA A 135 11.89 -23.55 -2.15
C ALA A 135 13.42 -23.62 -2.03
N ALA A 136 14.03 -24.75 -2.36
CA ALA A 136 15.46 -25.02 -2.10
C ALA A 136 16.39 -23.87 -2.58
N VAL A 137 16.44 -22.77 -1.81
CA VAL A 137 17.44 -21.74 -2.01
C VAL A 137 18.77 -22.41 -1.63
N GLN A 138 19.64 -22.54 -2.61
CA GLN A 138 20.95 -23.16 -2.40
C GLN A 138 21.69 -22.32 -1.35
N PRO A 139 22.21 -22.92 -0.27
CA PRO A 139 22.83 -22.20 0.86
C PRO A 139 24.24 -21.69 0.53
N HIS A 140 24.45 -21.17 -0.68
CA HIS A 140 25.78 -20.80 -1.16
C HIS A 140 26.16 -19.36 -0.85
N HIS A 141 25.24 -18.55 -0.36
CA HIS A 141 25.48 -17.13 -0.07
C HIS A 141 25.46 -16.90 1.45
N ASN A 142 26.52 -16.32 1.98
CA ASN A 142 26.58 -15.95 3.38
C ASN A 142 25.80 -14.65 3.59
N ILE A 143 24.54 -14.78 3.99
CA ILE A 143 23.67 -13.66 4.33
C ILE A 143 23.75 -13.41 5.84
N THR A 144 24.05 -12.18 6.23
CA THR A 144 24.17 -11.75 7.62
C THR A 144 23.38 -10.46 7.87
N LEU A 145 23.19 -10.10 9.13
CA LEU A 145 22.72 -8.76 9.47
C LEU A 145 23.81 -7.72 9.20
N LEU A 146 23.39 -6.50 8.84
CA LEU A 146 24.31 -5.38 8.65
C LEU A 146 25.17 -5.19 9.89
N SER A 147 26.48 -5.11 9.69
CA SER A 147 27.43 -4.77 10.74
C SER A 147 27.99 -3.36 10.53
N PRO A 148 28.54 -2.71 11.57
CA PRO A 148 29.13 -1.37 11.45
C PRO A 148 30.19 -1.24 10.35
N ALA A 149 30.87 -2.34 10.00
CA ALA A 149 31.87 -2.34 8.94
C ALA A 149 31.31 -2.06 7.53
N PHE A 150 30.01 -2.28 7.32
CA PHE A 150 29.34 -2.11 6.02
C PHE A 150 28.38 -0.93 6.00
N GLU A 151 28.15 -0.21 7.11
CA GLU A 151 27.16 0.88 7.17
C GLU A 151 27.41 2.00 6.14
N GLU A 152 28.69 2.36 5.92
CA GLU A 152 29.04 3.43 4.97
C GLU A 152 28.73 3.00 3.52
N GLN A 153 29.04 1.75 3.17
CA GLN A 153 28.71 1.21 1.85
C GLN A 153 27.19 1.11 1.67
N TYR A 154 26.47 0.65 2.70
CA TYR A 154 25.01 0.60 2.67
C TYR A 154 24.40 1.99 2.42
N ARG A 155 24.84 3.04 3.14
CA ARG A 155 24.37 4.42 2.93
C ARG A 155 24.64 4.91 1.51
N THR A 156 25.82 4.57 0.96
CA THR A 156 26.21 5.02 -0.39
C THR A 156 25.40 4.34 -1.48
N LEU A 157 25.02 3.08 -1.29
CA LEU A 157 24.33 2.26 -2.29
C LEU A 157 22.80 2.34 -2.17
N HIS A 158 22.30 2.83 -1.05
CA HIS A 158 20.86 2.94 -0.81
C HIS A 158 20.25 4.08 -1.64
N ASP A 159 19.04 3.87 -2.16
CA ASP A 159 18.29 4.87 -2.90
C ASP A 159 17.95 6.07 -1.99
N THR A 160 18.25 7.28 -2.46
CA THR A 160 17.98 8.54 -1.76
C THR A 160 16.64 9.15 -2.11
N GLU A 161 15.99 8.66 -3.17
CA GLU A 161 14.70 9.17 -3.66
C GLU A 161 13.48 8.48 -2.98
N THR A 162 13.74 7.53 -2.08
CA THR A 162 12.70 6.82 -1.33
C THR A 162 12.35 7.51 -0.02
N TYR A 163 11.13 7.27 0.49
CA TYR A 163 10.73 7.76 1.82
C TYR A 163 11.62 7.20 2.94
N TRP A 164 11.92 5.90 2.91
CA TRP A 164 12.81 5.22 3.85
C TRP A 164 14.24 5.21 3.31
N THR A 165 14.95 6.34 3.48
CA THR A 165 16.38 6.42 3.17
C THR A 165 17.20 5.59 4.16
N ALA A 166 18.46 5.26 3.81
CA ALA A 166 19.36 4.50 4.67
C ALA A 166 19.42 5.03 6.11
N ASP A 167 19.54 6.35 6.30
CA ASP A 167 19.60 6.96 7.63
C ASP A 167 18.31 6.78 8.42
N LYS A 168 17.14 6.86 7.77
CA LYS A 168 15.85 6.62 8.43
C LYS A 168 15.70 5.15 8.82
N VAL A 169 16.11 4.22 7.97
CA VAL A 169 16.07 2.77 8.25
C VAL A 169 16.99 2.44 9.41
N LEU A 170 18.23 2.95 9.42
CA LEU A 170 19.19 2.76 10.51
C LEU A 170 18.70 3.37 11.84
N ALA A 171 18.06 4.54 11.80
CA ALA A 171 17.49 5.18 12.98
C ALA A 171 16.26 4.43 13.53
N ALA A 172 15.55 3.66 12.70
CA ALA A 172 14.36 2.89 13.05
C ALA A 172 14.70 1.40 13.31
N GLY A 173 15.77 1.12 14.04
CA GLY A 173 16.24 -0.24 14.34
C GLY A 173 15.31 -1.07 15.23
N ASP A 174 14.28 -0.45 15.82
CA ASP A 174 13.15 -1.11 16.49
C ASP A 174 12.11 -1.66 15.50
N ARG A 175 12.14 -1.20 14.27
CA ARG A 175 11.19 -1.54 13.19
C ARG A 175 11.82 -2.33 12.06
N PHE A 176 13.07 -2.00 11.70
CA PHE A 176 13.77 -2.58 10.56
C PHE A 176 14.93 -3.47 10.95
N ARG A 177 15.16 -4.51 10.15
CA ARG A 177 16.40 -5.26 10.05
C ARG A 177 16.95 -5.12 8.66
N ILE A 178 18.29 -5.07 8.56
CA ILE A 178 19.00 -4.97 7.29
C ILE A 178 19.80 -6.24 7.12
N PHE A 179 19.48 -7.03 6.10
CA PHE A 179 20.25 -8.20 5.70
C PHE A 179 21.23 -7.80 4.61
N ILE A 180 22.42 -8.37 4.63
CA ILE A 180 23.46 -8.10 3.64
C ILE A 180 24.07 -9.40 3.10
N ALA A 181 24.45 -9.34 1.81
CA ALA A 181 25.39 -10.24 1.18
C ALA A 181 26.72 -9.52 1.00
N ALA A 182 27.81 -10.12 1.45
CA ALA A 182 29.15 -9.51 1.35
C ALA A 182 30.22 -10.54 1.02
N GLU A 183 31.26 -10.10 0.30
CA GLU A 183 32.45 -10.86 0.02
C GLU A 183 33.68 -10.04 0.45
N GLY A 184 34.44 -10.56 1.43
CA GLY A 184 35.54 -9.83 2.04
C GLY A 184 35.06 -8.51 2.68
N GLN A 185 35.50 -7.38 2.13
CA GLN A 185 35.11 -6.03 2.57
C GLN A 185 34.12 -5.33 1.61
N ARG A 186 33.59 -6.06 0.63
CA ARG A 186 32.66 -5.53 -0.36
C ARG A 186 31.25 -5.97 -0.09
N LEU A 187 30.32 -5.00 -0.05
CA LEU A 187 28.88 -5.24 -0.04
C LEU A 187 28.42 -5.60 -1.45
N LEU A 188 27.75 -6.74 -1.61
CA LEU A 188 27.25 -7.25 -2.89
C LEU A 188 25.74 -7.03 -3.05
N GLY A 189 25.02 -6.93 -1.93
CA GLY A 189 23.59 -6.71 -1.92
C GLY A 189 23.06 -6.47 -0.51
N TYR A 190 21.88 -5.88 -0.39
CA TYR A 190 21.18 -5.69 0.86
C TYR A 190 19.67 -5.85 0.70
N LEU A 191 19.01 -6.07 1.81
CA LEU A 191 17.56 -6.13 1.95
C LEU A 191 17.15 -5.44 3.24
N ASP A 192 16.35 -4.37 3.15
CA ASP A 192 15.66 -3.78 4.27
C ASP A 192 14.32 -4.47 4.45
N VAL A 193 14.02 -4.88 5.67
CA VAL A 193 12.79 -5.58 5.99
C VAL A 193 12.23 -5.14 7.33
N THR A 194 10.93 -4.95 7.43
CA THR A 194 10.26 -4.77 8.71
C THR A 194 10.26 -6.07 9.49
N TYR A 195 10.26 -6.00 10.84
CA TYR A 195 10.22 -7.21 11.68
C TYR A 195 9.34 -7.07 12.94
N ALA A 196 8.81 -5.86 13.17
CA ALA A 196 8.08 -5.55 14.39
C ALA A 196 6.58 -5.87 14.31
N TYR A 197 6.09 -6.35 13.15
CA TYR A 197 4.67 -6.53 12.86
C TYR A 197 4.27 -8.00 12.73
N GLU A 198 2.97 -8.26 12.75
CA GLU A 198 2.42 -9.60 12.46
C GLU A 198 2.67 -10.01 11.00
N GLU A 199 2.53 -9.08 10.06
CA GLU A 199 2.96 -9.20 8.66
C GLU A 199 4.09 -8.19 8.41
N ASN A 200 5.25 -8.67 7.99
CA ASN A 200 6.43 -7.87 7.72
C ASN A 200 6.74 -7.87 6.22
N GLU A 201 7.36 -6.79 5.76
CA GLU A 201 7.56 -6.52 4.33
C GLU A 201 9.00 -6.17 4.02
N PRO A 202 9.54 -6.68 2.88
CA PRO A 202 10.76 -6.13 2.27
C PRO A 202 10.49 -4.71 1.77
N TYR A 203 11.41 -3.81 2.04
CA TYR A 203 11.27 -2.40 1.68
C TYR A 203 12.19 -2.01 0.54
N ALA A 204 13.47 -2.36 0.63
CA ALA A 204 14.46 -2.13 -0.40
C ALA A 204 15.31 -3.38 -0.59
N LEU A 205 15.31 -3.93 -1.79
CA LEU A 205 16.15 -5.04 -2.21
C LEU A 205 17.09 -4.53 -3.31
N TRP A 206 18.38 -4.61 -3.07
CA TRP A 206 19.39 -4.24 -4.04
C TRP A 206 20.51 -5.29 -4.11
N VAL A 207 20.93 -5.63 -5.31
CA VAL A 207 22.10 -6.47 -5.58
C VAL A 207 22.92 -5.80 -6.67
N ASP A 208 24.24 -5.77 -6.54
CA ASP A 208 25.17 -5.25 -7.54
C ASP A 208 24.96 -5.97 -8.88
N GLU A 209 24.85 -5.20 -9.97
CA GLU A 209 24.55 -5.72 -11.32
C GLU A 209 25.51 -6.84 -11.76
N ALA A 210 26.77 -6.81 -11.30
CA ALA A 210 27.75 -7.87 -11.58
C ALA A 210 27.38 -9.23 -10.97
N TYR A 211 26.48 -9.23 -9.99
CA TYR A 211 26.02 -10.40 -9.25
C TYR A 211 24.54 -10.71 -9.44
N ALA A 212 23.83 -9.89 -10.20
CA ALA A 212 22.40 -10.09 -10.49
C ALA A 212 22.14 -11.44 -11.15
N GLY A 213 21.05 -12.10 -10.73
CA GLY A 213 20.66 -13.41 -11.23
C GLY A 213 21.54 -14.58 -10.78
N GLN A 214 22.45 -14.36 -9.83
CA GLN A 214 23.27 -15.40 -9.22
C GLN A 214 22.67 -15.97 -7.92
N GLY A 215 21.42 -15.60 -7.61
CA GLY A 215 20.67 -16.11 -6.45
C GLY A 215 20.86 -15.31 -5.16
N TYR A 216 21.50 -14.16 -5.20
CA TYR A 216 21.67 -13.30 -4.03
C TYR A 216 20.36 -12.66 -3.58
N GLU A 217 19.52 -12.25 -4.51
CA GLU A 217 18.20 -11.69 -4.25
C GLU A 217 17.32 -12.70 -3.51
N GLU A 218 17.26 -13.92 -4.02
CA GLU A 218 16.49 -15.02 -3.40
C GLU A 218 17.03 -15.40 -2.03
N ALA A 219 18.37 -15.39 -1.86
CA ALA A 219 19.01 -15.72 -0.60
C ALA A 219 18.74 -14.66 0.47
N LEU A 220 18.78 -13.37 0.13
CA LEU A 220 18.43 -12.24 1.00
C LEU A 220 16.98 -12.34 1.47
N LEU A 221 16.05 -12.54 0.54
CA LEU A 221 14.61 -12.68 0.83
C LEU A 221 14.35 -13.91 1.73
N ALA A 222 14.93 -15.06 1.40
CA ALA A 222 14.75 -16.28 2.19
C ALA A 222 15.33 -16.16 3.61
N ALA A 223 16.51 -15.54 3.76
CA ALA A 223 17.13 -15.31 5.06
C ALA A 223 16.29 -14.36 5.92
N ALA A 224 15.78 -13.28 5.34
CA ALA A 224 14.90 -12.34 6.03
C ALA A 224 13.59 -13.00 6.45
N ALA A 225 12.96 -13.77 5.56
CA ALA A 225 11.72 -14.48 5.85
C ALA A 225 11.89 -15.51 6.98
N ALA A 226 12.98 -16.29 6.95
CA ALA A 226 13.28 -17.24 8.01
C ALA A 226 13.53 -16.54 9.38
N ALA A 227 14.20 -15.39 9.36
CA ALA A 227 14.47 -14.62 10.58
C ALA A 227 13.24 -13.90 11.15
N ASN A 228 12.20 -13.71 10.35
CA ASN A 228 10.92 -13.13 10.77
C ASN A 228 9.99 -14.13 11.47
N ALA A 229 10.20 -15.43 11.34
CA ALA A 229 9.36 -16.43 11.99
C ALA A 229 9.28 -16.22 13.52
N PRO A 230 8.10 -16.38 14.15
CA PRO A 230 6.85 -16.93 13.60
C PRO A 230 5.96 -15.93 12.86
N ASN A 231 6.34 -14.65 12.78
CA ASN A 231 5.59 -13.64 12.07
C ASN A 231 5.60 -13.93 10.56
N ARG A 232 4.59 -13.45 9.87
CA ARG A 232 4.48 -13.63 8.43
C ARG A 232 5.39 -12.66 7.68
N MET A 233 5.82 -13.07 6.49
CA MET A 233 6.46 -12.17 5.55
C MET A 233 5.63 -12.10 4.28
N ILE A 234 5.25 -10.90 3.87
CA ILE A 234 4.48 -10.58 2.68
C ILE A 234 5.27 -9.65 1.78
N ALA A 235 4.86 -9.53 0.54
CA ALA A 235 5.39 -8.55 -0.40
C ALA A 235 4.30 -8.15 -1.40
N PHE A 236 4.44 -6.95 -1.95
CA PHE A 236 3.61 -6.45 -3.05
C PHE A 236 4.52 -6.22 -4.26
N ILE A 237 4.24 -6.92 -5.34
CA ILE A 237 5.05 -6.92 -6.57
C ILE A 237 4.17 -6.53 -7.73
N ASP A 238 4.64 -5.63 -8.58
CA ASP A 238 3.93 -5.25 -9.79
C ASP A 238 3.65 -6.51 -10.65
N ALA A 239 2.42 -6.67 -11.05
CA ALA A 239 1.97 -7.88 -11.74
C ALA A 239 2.69 -8.11 -13.07
N ASP A 240 3.13 -7.03 -13.72
CA ASP A 240 3.87 -7.01 -14.98
C ASP A 240 5.40 -7.08 -14.80
N ASP A 241 5.93 -6.94 -13.57
CA ASP A 241 7.35 -7.17 -13.30
C ASP A 241 7.67 -8.67 -13.24
N ALA A 242 7.91 -9.26 -14.41
CA ALA A 242 8.21 -10.68 -14.52
C ALA A 242 9.52 -11.08 -13.82
N ALA A 243 10.49 -10.17 -13.74
CA ALA A 243 11.79 -10.43 -13.11
C ALA A 243 11.64 -10.53 -11.58
N MET A 244 11.03 -9.55 -10.94
CA MET A 244 10.77 -9.56 -9.49
C MET A 244 9.82 -10.70 -9.12
N ASN A 245 8.76 -10.93 -9.88
CA ASN A 245 7.86 -12.06 -9.67
C ASN A 245 8.61 -13.40 -9.66
N LYS A 246 9.60 -13.59 -10.56
CA LYS A 246 10.43 -14.80 -10.60
C LYS A 246 11.33 -14.92 -9.37
N ILE A 247 11.99 -13.84 -8.96
CA ILE A 247 12.87 -13.78 -7.78
C ILE A 247 12.10 -14.14 -6.52
N TYR A 248 10.95 -13.48 -6.27
CA TYR A 248 10.15 -13.74 -5.08
C TYR A 248 9.61 -15.18 -5.04
N ARG A 249 9.15 -15.72 -6.18
CA ARG A 249 8.71 -17.14 -6.26
C ARG A 249 9.85 -18.09 -5.97
N ALA A 250 11.04 -17.84 -6.49
CA ALA A 250 12.23 -18.65 -6.24
C ALA A 250 12.65 -18.60 -4.76
N ALA A 251 12.46 -17.45 -4.08
CA ALA A 251 12.67 -17.29 -2.65
C ALA A 251 11.61 -17.98 -1.78
N GLY A 252 10.53 -18.53 -2.35
CA GLY A 252 9.48 -19.24 -1.62
C GLY A 252 8.21 -18.43 -1.34
N PHE A 253 8.03 -17.29 -2.00
CA PHE A 253 6.79 -16.53 -1.93
C PHE A 253 5.76 -17.09 -2.92
N VAL A 254 4.50 -17.09 -2.51
CA VAL A 254 3.36 -17.51 -3.34
C VAL A 254 2.31 -16.40 -3.38
N PRO A 255 1.63 -16.19 -4.52
CA PRO A 255 0.55 -15.22 -4.61
C PRO A 255 -0.60 -15.57 -3.68
N VAL A 256 -1.14 -14.56 -3.01
CA VAL A 256 -2.34 -14.70 -2.19
C VAL A 256 -3.57 -14.40 -3.04
N ALA A 257 -4.36 -15.42 -3.33
CA ALA A 257 -5.50 -15.31 -4.24
C ALA A 257 -6.51 -14.23 -3.77
N GLY A 258 -6.91 -13.35 -4.69
CA GLY A 258 -7.92 -12.32 -4.44
C GLY A 258 -7.44 -11.14 -3.58
N GLN A 259 -6.13 -11.00 -3.35
CA GLN A 259 -5.54 -9.91 -2.56
C GLN A 259 -4.66 -8.95 -3.39
N ASN A 260 -4.81 -8.99 -4.72
CA ASN A 260 -4.19 -7.99 -5.57
C ASN A 260 -4.86 -6.63 -5.34
N HIS A 261 -4.09 -5.57 -5.51
CA HIS A 261 -4.60 -4.21 -5.43
C HIS A 261 -3.98 -3.30 -6.50
N ILE A 262 -4.60 -2.14 -6.66
CA ILE A 262 -4.13 -1.05 -7.51
C ILE A 262 -4.14 0.20 -6.66
N TYR A 263 -3.05 0.96 -6.68
CA TYR A 263 -3.04 2.32 -6.16
C TYR A 263 -3.61 3.27 -7.20
N ALA A 264 -4.43 4.21 -6.75
CA ALA A 264 -4.95 5.27 -7.59
C ALA A 264 -4.93 6.59 -6.82
N SER A 265 -4.71 7.69 -7.53
CA SER A 265 -4.75 9.00 -6.92
C SER A 265 -5.29 10.05 -7.87
N TYR A 266 -5.96 11.07 -7.34
CA TYR A 266 -6.27 12.28 -8.07
C TYR A 266 -6.34 13.49 -7.14
N ARG A 267 -6.21 14.69 -7.72
CA ARG A 267 -6.41 15.95 -7.01
C ARG A 267 -7.57 16.72 -7.65
N HIS A 268 -8.56 17.05 -6.85
CA HIS A 268 -9.64 17.92 -7.29
C HIS A 268 -9.15 19.37 -7.34
N LEU A 269 -9.01 19.91 -8.57
CA LEU A 269 -8.68 21.31 -8.80
C LEU A 269 -9.99 22.07 -9.05
N THR A 270 -10.44 22.86 -8.09
CA THR A 270 -11.48 23.85 -8.34
C THR A 270 -10.96 24.84 -9.41
N ARG A 271 -11.64 24.92 -10.55
CA ARG A 271 -11.39 26.01 -11.50
C ARG A 271 -11.69 27.33 -10.77
N THR A 272 -10.66 28.02 -10.33
CA THR A 272 -10.77 29.45 -10.02
C THR A 272 -11.17 30.11 -11.34
N HIS A 273 -12.43 30.55 -11.44
CA HIS A 273 -12.82 31.53 -12.43
C HIS A 273 -12.07 32.83 -12.07
N THR A 274 -10.89 33.01 -12.63
CA THR A 274 -10.34 34.34 -12.82
C THR A 274 -11.30 35.01 -13.82
N LEU A 275 -12.27 35.73 -13.28
CA LEU A 275 -12.93 36.82 -14.01
C LEU A 275 -11.81 37.83 -14.32
N PHE A 276 -11.20 37.71 -15.49
CA PHE A 276 -10.52 38.83 -16.09
C PHE A 276 -11.60 39.85 -16.41
N ASP A 277 -11.81 40.80 -15.49
CA ASP A 277 -12.46 42.05 -15.79
C ASP A 277 -11.60 42.77 -16.85
N GLY A 278 -12.03 42.59 -18.09
CA GLY A 278 -11.63 43.45 -19.17
C GLY A 278 -12.33 44.79 -19.02
N ALA A 279 -11.66 45.74 -18.38
CA ALA A 279 -12.01 47.14 -18.44
C ALA A 279 -10.75 47.99 -18.27
N ASN A 280 -10.09 48.42 -19.30
CA ASN A 280 -10.16 49.80 -19.76
C ASN A 280 -9.17 50.07 -20.89
N GLN A 281 -9.72 50.25 -22.06
CA GLN A 281 -9.18 51.18 -23.05
C GLN A 281 -9.63 52.56 -22.67
N ARG A 282 -8.66 53.48 -22.39
CA ARG A 282 -8.66 54.86 -22.92
C ARG A 282 -7.27 55.44 -22.75
#